data_e1b0763df436219b140863002ca12e85
#
_entry.id   e1b0763df436219b140863002ca12e85
#
_cell.length_a   1.000
_cell.length_b   1.000
_cell.length_c   1.000
_cell.angle_alpha   90.00
_cell.angle_beta   90.00
_cell.angle_gamma   90.00
#
_symmetry.space_group_name_H-M   'P 1'
#
loop_
_entity.id
_entity.type
_entity.pdbx_description
1 polymer ?
#
loop_
_entity_poly.entity_id
_entity_poly.type
_entity_poly.pdbx_seq_one_letter_code
_entity_poly.pdbx_strand_id
1 'polypeptide(L)'
;FSYQNPNLQQIPARNKDLGPKIRSLFIPEEGCKWGCFDYNQQEPRLVVHYASLYKLPSVYEVVDSYKDSNDSDFHQTVADMAEIPRSQAKTINLGLFYGMGKAKLQAELGVTKEKAAELFNQYHAKVPFVKQLMEKASNRAQDRGQIRTLLGRLCRFHLWEPNSFGMHKAMSHEDALREHGPGIKRAYTYKALNKLIQGSAADMTKKSMLELYKEGIVAHIQIHDELDLSIEDDKQVKKIVEIMESAVDLEVPNKVDCEFGKNWGDIYD
;
A
#
# COMPACT_ATOMS: atom_id res chain seq x y z
N PHE A 1 9.34 7.51 6.51
CA PHE A 1 9.78 7.91 7.85
C PHE A 1 9.84 6.70 8.77
N SER A 2 10.70 6.73 9.77
CA SER A 2 10.68 5.79 10.87
C SER A 2 11.04 6.54 12.14
N TYR A 3 10.33 6.25 13.22
CA TYR A 3 10.63 6.74 14.55
C TYR A 3 11.42 5.67 15.28
N GLN A 4 12.48 6.07 15.99
CA GLN A 4 13.28 5.16 16.81
C GLN A 4 13.48 5.78 18.20
N ASN A 5 13.20 4.97 19.23
CA ASN A 5 13.42 5.34 20.64
C ASN A 5 12.66 6.61 21.12
N PRO A 6 11.31 6.63 21.14
CA PRO A 6 10.36 5.54 20.85
C PRO A 6 9.98 5.43 19.38
N ASN A 7 9.50 4.23 18.99
CA ASN A 7 8.88 4.05 17.68
C ASN A 7 7.37 4.34 17.79
N LEU A 8 6.96 5.56 17.41
CA LEU A 8 5.57 6.01 17.52
C LEU A 8 4.62 5.22 16.62
N GLN A 9 5.11 4.63 15.52
CA GLN A 9 4.30 3.78 14.64
C GLN A 9 3.95 2.42 15.25
N GLN A 10 4.58 2.05 16.37
CA GLN A 10 4.31 0.81 17.11
C GLN A 10 3.45 1.01 18.36
N ILE A 11 2.93 2.21 18.59
CA ILE A 11 1.94 2.43 19.65
C ILE A 11 0.72 1.55 19.36
N PRO A 12 0.28 0.71 20.34
CA PRO A 12 -0.74 -0.29 20.10
C PRO A 12 -2.06 0.32 19.63
N ALA A 13 -2.47 0.04 18.39
CA ALA A 13 -3.79 0.42 17.87
C ALA A 13 -4.86 -0.63 18.18
N ARG A 14 -4.46 -1.92 18.19
CA ARG A 14 -5.40 -3.05 18.33
C ARG A 14 -5.68 -3.47 19.77
N ASN A 15 -4.92 -2.97 20.73
CA ASN A 15 -5.16 -3.23 22.13
C ASN A 15 -6.13 -2.21 22.69
N LYS A 16 -7.38 -2.63 22.88
CA LYS A 16 -8.49 -1.77 23.33
C LYS A 16 -8.29 -1.14 24.71
N ASP A 17 -7.44 -1.73 25.56
CA ASP A 17 -7.16 -1.21 26.91
C ASP A 17 -5.99 -0.23 26.94
N LEU A 18 -4.89 -0.58 26.26
CA LEU A 18 -3.64 0.20 26.30
C LEU A 18 -3.55 1.22 25.17
N GLY A 19 -4.11 0.90 23.99
CA GLY A 19 -4.03 1.77 22.83
C GLY A 19 -4.57 3.17 23.10
N PRO A 20 -5.85 3.32 23.46
CA PRO A 20 -6.44 4.63 23.74
C PRO A 20 -5.73 5.37 24.87
N LYS A 21 -5.33 4.68 25.94
CA LYS A 21 -4.62 5.28 27.08
C LYS A 21 -3.27 5.87 26.71
N ILE A 22 -2.48 5.17 25.88
CA ILE A 22 -1.17 5.67 25.44
C ILE A 22 -1.36 6.79 24.43
N ARG A 23 -2.30 6.64 23.50
CA ARG A 23 -2.61 7.66 22.49
C ARG A 23 -3.21 8.92 23.10
N SER A 24 -3.99 8.83 24.19
CA SER A 24 -4.54 10.01 24.89
C SER A 24 -3.48 10.92 25.52
N LEU A 25 -2.21 10.49 25.62
CA LEU A 25 -1.10 11.34 26.04
C LEU A 25 -0.67 12.34 24.94
N PHE A 26 -1.10 12.13 23.69
CA PHE A 26 -0.85 13.04 22.59
C PHE A 26 -2.05 13.96 22.44
N ILE A 27 -1.85 15.21 22.79
CA ILE A 27 -2.86 16.25 22.82
C ILE A 27 -2.56 17.32 21.74
N PRO A 28 -3.58 17.99 21.21
CA PRO A 28 -3.38 19.10 20.30
C PRO A 28 -2.80 20.32 21.01
N GLU A 29 -2.42 21.32 20.23
CA GLU A 29 -2.06 22.64 20.74
C GLU A 29 -3.27 23.31 21.43
N GLU A 30 -2.99 24.28 22.30
CA GLU A 30 -4.04 24.99 23.06
C GLU A 30 -5.06 25.64 22.12
N GLY A 31 -6.33 25.38 22.35
CA GLY A 31 -7.42 25.91 21.53
C GLY A 31 -7.75 25.08 20.27
N CYS A 32 -6.98 24.03 19.98
CA CYS A 32 -7.14 23.16 18.82
C CYS A 32 -7.83 21.82 19.17
N LYS A 33 -8.27 21.13 18.14
CA LYS A 33 -8.66 19.71 18.18
C LYS A 33 -7.55 18.85 17.62
N TRP A 34 -7.45 17.60 18.06
CA TRP A 34 -6.64 16.59 17.36
C TRP A 34 -7.37 16.15 16.09
N GLY A 35 -6.69 16.16 14.95
CA GLY A 35 -7.20 15.69 13.67
C GLY A 35 -6.31 14.61 13.10
N CYS A 36 -6.90 13.49 12.67
CA CYS A 36 -6.26 12.45 11.88
C CYS A 36 -6.77 12.52 10.46
N PHE A 37 -5.86 12.48 9.50
CA PHE A 37 -6.14 12.52 8.06
C PHE A 37 -5.49 11.31 7.40
N ASP A 38 -6.33 10.34 7.00
CA ASP A 38 -5.88 9.05 6.47
C ASP A 38 -6.29 8.89 5.00
N TYR A 39 -5.35 8.43 4.16
CA TYR A 39 -5.67 8.13 2.78
C TYR A 39 -6.57 6.90 2.66
N ASN A 40 -7.79 7.09 2.22
CA ASN A 40 -8.71 5.99 1.97
C ASN A 40 -8.19 5.06 0.86
N GLN A 41 -7.89 3.82 1.22
CA GLN A 41 -7.45 2.79 0.27
C GLN A 41 -6.24 3.21 -0.59
N GLN A 42 -5.22 3.82 -0.01
CA GLN A 42 -4.06 4.36 -0.73
C GLN A 42 -3.40 3.32 -1.65
N GLU A 43 -3.04 2.14 -1.13
CA GLU A 43 -2.41 1.08 -1.92
C GLU A 43 -3.31 0.50 -3.03
N PRO A 44 -4.60 0.18 -2.79
CA PRO A 44 -5.54 -0.20 -3.83
C PRO A 44 -5.65 0.80 -4.98
N ARG A 45 -5.77 2.10 -4.67
CA ARG A 45 -5.83 3.18 -5.70
C ARG A 45 -4.56 3.22 -6.54
N LEU A 46 -3.39 3.03 -5.93
CA LEU A 46 -2.12 2.92 -6.65
C LEU A 46 -2.04 1.68 -7.55
N VAL A 47 -2.57 0.53 -7.11
CA VAL A 47 -2.64 -0.67 -7.96
C VAL A 47 -3.51 -0.40 -9.19
N VAL A 48 -4.68 0.20 -9.01
CA VAL A 48 -5.59 0.55 -10.10
C VAL A 48 -4.94 1.58 -11.04
N HIS A 49 -4.28 2.62 -10.49
CA HIS A 49 -3.53 3.60 -11.27
C HIS A 49 -2.50 2.93 -12.19
N TYR A 50 -1.61 2.11 -11.65
CA TYR A 50 -0.59 1.45 -12.46
C TYR A 50 -1.18 0.44 -13.45
N ALA A 51 -2.21 -0.30 -13.07
CA ALA A 51 -2.89 -1.22 -13.96
C ALA A 51 -3.57 -0.49 -15.13
N SER A 52 -4.15 0.68 -14.88
CA SER A 52 -4.76 1.55 -15.89
C SER A 52 -3.71 2.10 -16.85
N LEU A 53 -2.57 2.61 -16.35
CA LEU A 53 -1.47 3.08 -17.20
C LEU A 53 -0.94 2.01 -18.15
N TYR A 54 -0.96 0.74 -17.73
CA TYR A 54 -0.60 -0.40 -18.56
C TYR A 54 -1.77 -0.93 -19.40
N LYS A 55 -2.96 -0.33 -19.31
CA LYS A 55 -4.19 -0.76 -20.02
C LYS A 55 -4.49 -2.25 -19.82
N LEU A 56 -4.38 -2.71 -18.58
CA LEU A 56 -4.59 -4.12 -18.26
C LEU A 56 -6.08 -4.49 -18.33
N PRO A 57 -6.42 -5.73 -18.72
CA PRO A 57 -7.82 -6.14 -18.85
C PRO A 57 -8.56 -6.09 -17.51
N SER A 58 -9.85 -5.80 -17.56
CA SER A 58 -10.78 -5.69 -16.42
C SER A 58 -10.46 -4.60 -15.39
N VAL A 59 -9.42 -3.76 -15.60
CA VAL A 59 -9.11 -2.65 -14.66
C VAL A 59 -10.14 -1.54 -14.73
N TYR A 60 -10.74 -1.31 -15.90
CA TYR A 60 -11.65 -0.17 -16.12
C TYR A 60 -12.96 -0.30 -15.34
N GLU A 61 -13.43 -1.51 -15.03
CA GLU A 61 -14.57 -1.72 -14.12
C GLU A 61 -14.30 -1.13 -12.73
N VAL A 62 -13.07 -1.27 -12.25
CA VAL A 62 -12.65 -0.69 -10.96
C VAL A 62 -12.40 0.82 -11.09
N VAL A 63 -11.83 1.28 -12.20
CA VAL A 63 -11.65 2.72 -12.47
C VAL A 63 -13.00 3.42 -12.49
N ASP A 64 -13.99 2.87 -13.19
CA ASP A 64 -15.32 3.43 -13.30
C ASP A 64 -16.03 3.43 -11.93
N SER A 65 -15.90 2.36 -11.15
CA SER A 65 -16.41 2.29 -9.78
C SER A 65 -15.88 3.44 -8.91
N TYR A 66 -14.58 3.75 -8.98
CA TYR A 66 -14.00 4.89 -8.24
C TYR A 66 -14.42 6.26 -8.77
N LYS A 67 -14.71 6.39 -10.07
CA LYS A 67 -15.20 7.63 -10.68
C LYS A 67 -16.67 7.89 -10.37
N ASP A 68 -17.47 6.83 -10.33
CA ASP A 68 -18.89 6.90 -9.98
C ASP A 68 -19.10 7.23 -8.49
N SER A 69 -18.24 6.70 -7.63
CA SER A 69 -18.23 7.00 -6.21
C SER A 69 -16.82 6.95 -5.64
N ASN A 70 -16.35 8.07 -5.10
CA ASN A 70 -15.05 8.12 -4.41
C ASN A 70 -15.01 7.26 -3.13
N ASP A 71 -16.17 6.82 -2.65
CA ASP A 71 -16.37 5.91 -1.52
C ASP A 71 -16.36 4.42 -1.92
N SER A 72 -16.12 4.11 -3.21
CA SER A 72 -16.10 2.73 -3.70
C SER A 72 -15.07 1.89 -2.95
N ASP A 73 -15.49 0.71 -2.56
CA ASP A 73 -14.64 -0.27 -1.88
C ASP A 73 -13.98 -1.20 -2.90
N PHE A 74 -12.69 -1.02 -3.15
CA PHE A 74 -11.90 -1.89 -4.02
C PHE A 74 -12.08 -3.37 -3.71
N HIS A 75 -12.10 -3.74 -2.43
CA HIS A 75 -12.22 -5.13 -2.05
C HIS A 75 -13.62 -5.68 -2.33
N GLN A 76 -14.65 -4.85 -2.22
CA GLN A 76 -16.02 -5.23 -2.61
C GLN A 76 -16.12 -5.33 -4.13
N THR A 77 -15.66 -4.34 -4.88
CA THR A 77 -15.66 -4.38 -6.36
C THR A 77 -14.97 -5.63 -6.88
N VAL A 78 -13.79 -5.94 -6.35
CA VAL A 78 -13.06 -7.17 -6.73
C VAL A 78 -13.77 -8.44 -6.26
N ALA A 79 -14.44 -8.41 -5.11
CA ALA A 79 -15.24 -9.53 -4.62
C ALA A 79 -16.39 -9.86 -5.58
N ASP A 80 -17.09 -8.83 -6.05
CA ASP A 80 -18.20 -8.95 -6.99
C ASP A 80 -17.71 -9.47 -8.37
N MET A 81 -16.61 -8.91 -8.89
CA MET A 81 -15.99 -9.39 -10.13
C MET A 81 -15.54 -10.86 -10.04
N ALA A 82 -14.96 -11.25 -8.92
CA ALA A 82 -14.45 -12.60 -8.70
C ALA A 82 -15.51 -13.60 -8.21
N GLU A 83 -16.71 -13.13 -7.89
CA GLU A 83 -17.81 -13.94 -7.32
C GLU A 83 -17.40 -14.66 -6.01
N ILE A 84 -16.70 -13.94 -5.11
CA ILE A 84 -16.22 -14.44 -3.82
C ILE A 84 -16.61 -13.49 -2.68
N PRO A 85 -16.64 -13.95 -1.41
CA PRO A 85 -16.88 -13.05 -0.29
C PRO A 85 -15.83 -11.93 -0.17
N ARG A 86 -16.26 -10.72 0.21
CA ARG A 86 -15.38 -9.54 0.39
C ARG A 86 -14.17 -9.81 1.30
N SER A 87 -14.36 -10.56 2.39
CA SER A 87 -13.27 -10.92 3.30
C SER A 87 -12.18 -11.75 2.62
N GLN A 88 -12.58 -12.68 1.74
CA GLN A 88 -11.65 -13.47 0.95
C GLN A 88 -10.96 -12.61 -0.12
N ALA A 89 -11.71 -11.75 -0.83
CA ALA A 89 -11.13 -10.81 -1.78
C ALA A 89 -10.11 -9.89 -1.12
N LYS A 90 -10.40 -9.34 0.06
CA LYS A 90 -9.47 -8.52 0.84
C LYS A 90 -8.16 -9.28 1.15
N THR A 91 -8.27 -10.53 1.63
CA THR A 91 -7.11 -11.37 1.95
C THR A 91 -6.28 -11.66 0.70
N ILE A 92 -6.95 -12.00 -0.42
CA ILE A 92 -6.27 -12.27 -1.70
C ILE A 92 -5.59 -11.01 -2.23
N ASN A 93 -6.29 -9.87 -2.27
CA ASN A 93 -5.75 -8.59 -2.74
C ASN A 93 -4.48 -8.20 -1.97
N LEU A 94 -4.58 -8.12 -0.65
CA LEU A 94 -3.44 -7.77 0.19
C LEU A 94 -2.30 -8.79 0.01
N GLY A 95 -2.63 -10.07 0.00
CA GLY A 95 -1.64 -11.12 -0.21
C GLY A 95 -0.90 -11.01 -1.53
N LEU A 96 -1.61 -10.73 -2.63
CA LEU A 96 -1.00 -10.56 -3.94
C LEU A 96 -0.13 -9.32 -4.05
N PHE A 97 -0.54 -8.21 -3.44
CA PHE A 97 0.29 -7.00 -3.37
C PHE A 97 1.64 -7.28 -2.69
N TYR A 98 1.66 -8.23 -1.76
CA TYR A 98 2.86 -8.68 -1.06
C TYR A 98 3.51 -9.95 -1.62
N GLY A 99 3.09 -10.42 -2.79
CA GLY A 99 3.67 -11.58 -3.47
C GLY A 99 3.30 -12.93 -2.84
N MET A 100 2.10 -13.02 -2.25
CA MET A 100 1.59 -14.25 -1.63
C MET A 100 1.29 -15.31 -2.69
N GLY A 101 1.79 -16.54 -2.47
CA GLY A 101 1.42 -17.72 -3.23
C GLY A 101 0.29 -18.53 -2.61
N LYS A 102 -0.17 -19.58 -3.33
CA LYS A 102 -1.31 -20.45 -2.92
C LYS A 102 -1.16 -21.06 -1.51
N ALA A 103 0.05 -21.47 -1.12
CA ALA A 103 0.28 -22.09 0.19
C ALA A 103 0.05 -21.09 1.34
N LYS A 104 0.47 -19.84 1.17
CA LYS A 104 0.22 -18.80 2.17
C LYS A 104 -1.25 -18.39 2.20
N LEU A 105 -1.92 -18.32 1.03
CA LEU A 105 -3.36 -18.07 0.94
C LEU A 105 -4.16 -19.13 1.68
N GLN A 106 -3.79 -20.40 1.54
CA GLN A 106 -4.40 -21.52 2.27
C GLN A 106 -4.35 -21.30 3.79
N ALA A 107 -3.17 -20.94 4.30
CA ALA A 107 -2.98 -20.69 5.73
C ALA A 107 -3.78 -19.48 6.24
N GLU A 108 -3.78 -18.38 5.48
CA GLU A 108 -4.49 -17.14 5.86
C GLU A 108 -6.02 -17.30 5.86
N LEU A 109 -6.56 -18.08 4.92
CA LEU A 109 -8.01 -18.32 4.84
C LEU A 109 -8.48 -19.52 5.69
N GLY A 110 -7.56 -20.35 6.21
CA GLY A 110 -7.91 -21.56 6.97
C GLY A 110 -8.69 -22.60 6.15
N VAL A 111 -8.47 -22.66 4.83
CA VAL A 111 -9.17 -23.56 3.90
C VAL A 111 -8.28 -24.72 3.45
N THR A 112 -8.88 -25.72 2.77
CA THR A 112 -8.09 -26.82 2.17
C THR A 112 -7.21 -26.32 1.02
N LYS A 113 -6.19 -27.10 0.66
CA LYS A 113 -5.28 -26.79 -0.45
C LYS A 113 -6.02 -26.66 -1.78
N GLU A 114 -7.00 -27.54 -2.00
CA GLU A 114 -7.85 -27.58 -3.20
C GLU A 114 -8.70 -26.32 -3.27
N LYS A 115 -9.34 -25.93 -2.15
CA LYS A 115 -10.17 -24.72 -2.08
C LYS A 115 -9.35 -23.44 -2.25
N ALA A 116 -8.16 -23.36 -1.65
CA ALA A 116 -7.25 -22.24 -1.86
C ALA A 116 -6.82 -22.13 -3.34
N ALA A 117 -6.55 -23.26 -4.00
CA ALA A 117 -6.19 -23.28 -5.42
C ALA A 117 -7.37 -22.86 -6.32
N GLU A 118 -8.58 -23.31 -6.01
CA GLU A 118 -9.82 -22.92 -6.70
C GLU A 118 -10.03 -21.41 -6.62
N LEU A 119 -10.04 -20.84 -5.41
CA LEU A 119 -10.23 -19.42 -5.16
C LEU A 119 -9.14 -18.56 -5.85
N PHE A 120 -7.90 -18.99 -5.77
CA PHE A 120 -6.79 -18.31 -6.42
C PHE A 120 -6.94 -18.29 -7.95
N ASN A 121 -7.37 -19.40 -8.55
CA ASN A 121 -7.59 -19.48 -10.00
C ASN A 121 -8.83 -18.68 -10.43
N GLN A 122 -9.93 -18.75 -9.68
CA GLN A 122 -11.16 -17.98 -9.91
C GLN A 122 -10.86 -16.48 -9.86
N TYR A 123 -10.16 -16.03 -8.81
CA TYR A 123 -9.74 -14.65 -8.69
C TYR A 123 -8.92 -14.18 -9.90
N HIS A 124 -7.89 -14.91 -10.28
CA HIS A 124 -7.05 -14.52 -11.41
C HIS A 124 -7.72 -14.60 -12.77
N ALA A 125 -8.74 -15.45 -12.92
CA ALA A 125 -9.55 -15.51 -14.15
C ALA A 125 -10.46 -14.29 -14.28
N LYS A 126 -11.05 -13.84 -13.18
CA LYS A 126 -12.00 -12.70 -13.14
C LYS A 126 -11.30 -11.35 -12.96
N VAL A 127 -10.19 -11.30 -12.24
CA VAL A 127 -9.42 -10.08 -11.91
C VAL A 127 -7.97 -10.22 -12.41
N PRO A 128 -7.74 -10.31 -13.73
CA PRO A 128 -6.42 -10.61 -14.28
C PRO A 128 -5.40 -9.48 -14.10
N PHE A 129 -5.83 -8.21 -13.96
CA PHE A 129 -4.94 -7.06 -13.94
C PHE A 129 -3.95 -7.09 -12.76
N VAL A 130 -4.34 -7.61 -11.60
CA VAL A 130 -3.44 -7.66 -10.42
C VAL A 130 -2.27 -8.60 -10.68
N LYS A 131 -2.54 -9.80 -11.21
CA LYS A 131 -1.48 -10.77 -11.57
C LYS A 131 -0.59 -10.23 -12.68
N GLN A 132 -1.19 -9.67 -13.72
CA GLN A 132 -0.44 -9.11 -14.85
C GLN A 132 0.43 -7.92 -14.44
N LEU A 133 -0.05 -7.06 -13.52
CA LEU A 133 0.75 -5.98 -12.97
C LEU A 133 1.95 -6.52 -12.18
N MET A 134 1.74 -7.56 -11.37
CA MET A 134 2.82 -8.24 -10.63
C MET A 134 3.88 -8.81 -11.58
N GLU A 135 3.45 -9.50 -12.63
CA GLU A 135 4.35 -10.07 -13.65
C GLU A 135 5.14 -8.98 -14.39
N LYS A 136 4.46 -7.89 -14.81
CA LYS A 136 5.13 -6.73 -15.45
C LYS A 136 6.16 -6.08 -14.53
N ALA A 137 5.84 -5.88 -13.25
CA ALA A 137 6.77 -5.30 -12.29
C ALA A 137 7.97 -6.22 -12.06
N SER A 138 7.75 -7.53 -11.90
CA SER A 138 8.82 -8.53 -11.72
C SER A 138 9.73 -8.63 -12.95
N ASN A 139 9.16 -8.71 -14.15
CA ASN A 139 9.92 -8.77 -15.41
C ASN A 139 10.75 -7.50 -15.59
N ARG A 140 10.17 -6.31 -15.35
CA ARG A 140 10.92 -5.05 -15.41
C ARG A 140 12.07 -5.00 -14.41
N ALA A 141 11.85 -5.51 -13.18
CA ALA A 141 12.91 -5.62 -12.18
C ALA A 141 13.99 -6.60 -12.61
N GLN A 142 13.63 -7.73 -13.23
CA GLN A 142 14.57 -8.71 -13.78
C GLN A 142 15.40 -8.12 -14.91
N ASP A 143 14.76 -7.47 -15.88
CA ASP A 143 15.44 -6.99 -17.10
C ASP A 143 16.30 -5.75 -16.80
N ARG A 144 15.75 -4.78 -16.09
CA ARG A 144 16.40 -3.47 -15.87
C ARG A 144 17.15 -3.36 -14.55
N GLY A 145 16.99 -4.33 -13.64
CA GLY A 145 17.56 -4.29 -12.29
C GLY A 145 16.97 -3.20 -11.39
N GLN A 146 15.89 -2.57 -11.81
CA GLN A 146 15.24 -1.49 -11.05
C GLN A 146 13.80 -1.23 -11.48
N ILE A 147 13.03 -0.67 -10.55
CA ILE A 147 11.72 -0.06 -10.80
C ILE A 147 11.73 1.38 -10.29
N ARG A 148 10.78 2.19 -10.76
CA ARG A 148 10.58 3.57 -10.30
C ARG A 148 9.22 3.71 -9.65
N THR A 149 9.18 4.35 -8.48
CA THR A 149 7.96 4.72 -7.80
C THR A 149 7.26 5.90 -8.51
N LEU A 150 6.12 6.33 -8.00
CA LEU A 150 5.28 7.38 -8.56
C LEU A 150 6.05 8.69 -8.84
N LEU A 151 6.86 9.13 -7.88
CA LEU A 151 7.68 10.34 -8.01
C LEU A 151 9.12 10.06 -8.51
N GLY A 152 9.35 8.88 -9.12
CA GLY A 152 10.60 8.57 -9.81
C GLY A 152 11.71 8.00 -8.93
N ARG A 153 11.47 7.74 -7.65
CA ARG A 153 12.45 7.13 -6.75
C ARG A 153 12.79 5.71 -7.21
N LEU A 154 14.08 5.38 -7.20
CA LEU A 154 14.59 4.10 -7.68
C LEU A 154 14.58 3.04 -6.57
N CYS A 155 13.96 1.90 -6.88
CA CYS A 155 14.12 0.66 -6.12
C CYS A 155 14.98 -0.30 -6.94
N ARG A 156 16.16 -0.66 -6.43
CA ARG A 156 17.17 -1.47 -7.14
C ARG A 156 17.11 -2.94 -6.73
N PHE A 157 17.42 -3.82 -7.70
CA PHE A 157 17.54 -5.26 -7.56
C PHE A 157 18.94 -5.66 -8.05
N HIS A 158 19.94 -5.47 -7.20
CA HIS A 158 21.35 -5.64 -7.53
C HIS A 158 21.93 -6.98 -7.07
N LEU A 159 21.17 -7.75 -6.29
CA LEU A 159 21.59 -9.08 -5.87
C LEU A 159 21.12 -10.14 -6.87
N TRP A 160 21.85 -11.27 -6.89
CA TRP A 160 21.64 -12.37 -7.82
C TRP A 160 21.56 -13.71 -7.08
N GLU A 161 20.89 -14.67 -7.69
CA GLU A 161 20.68 -16.03 -7.20
C GLU A 161 20.66 -17.02 -8.38
N PRO A 162 20.93 -18.33 -8.16
CA PRO A 162 20.78 -19.32 -9.23
C PRO A 162 19.36 -19.39 -9.74
N ASN A 163 19.22 -19.68 -11.05
CA ASN A 163 17.90 -19.83 -11.68
C ASN A 163 17.35 -21.27 -11.53
N SER A 164 17.61 -21.90 -10.39
CA SER A 164 17.10 -23.21 -10.03
C SER A 164 16.00 -23.08 -8.96
N PHE A 165 15.20 -24.14 -8.81
CA PHE A 165 14.20 -24.19 -7.77
C PHE A 165 14.86 -24.40 -6.39
N GLY A 166 14.43 -23.65 -5.39
CA GLY A 166 14.92 -23.76 -4.03
C GLY A 166 15.07 -22.40 -3.34
N MET A 167 15.47 -22.43 -2.07
CA MET A 167 15.86 -21.22 -1.33
C MET A 167 17.36 -21.01 -1.50
N HIS A 168 17.73 -19.89 -2.12
CA HIS A 168 19.11 -19.54 -2.38
C HIS A 168 19.52 -18.28 -1.63
N LYS A 169 20.79 -18.20 -1.26
CA LYS A 169 21.38 -16.98 -0.72
C LYS A 169 21.61 -16.00 -1.87
N ALA A 170 21.01 -14.83 -1.79
CA ALA A 170 21.29 -13.76 -2.74
C ALA A 170 22.66 -13.15 -2.48
N MET A 171 23.43 -12.91 -3.55
CA MET A 171 24.82 -12.46 -3.49
C MET A 171 25.12 -11.42 -4.59
N SER A 172 26.35 -10.94 -4.66
CA SER A 172 26.78 -10.05 -5.75
C SER A 172 26.70 -10.77 -7.09
N HIS A 173 26.68 -10.02 -8.20
CA HIS A 173 26.69 -10.62 -9.53
C HIS A 173 27.94 -11.48 -9.77
N GLU A 174 29.10 -10.98 -9.35
CA GLU A 174 30.38 -11.65 -9.52
C GLU A 174 30.43 -12.96 -8.72
N ASP A 175 29.99 -12.94 -7.46
CA ASP A 175 29.97 -14.15 -6.63
C ASP A 175 28.98 -15.18 -7.17
N ALA A 176 27.78 -14.73 -7.59
CA ALA A 176 26.76 -15.59 -8.17
C ALA A 176 27.27 -16.27 -9.47
N LEU A 177 27.93 -15.50 -10.32
CA LEU A 177 28.50 -16.03 -11.57
C LEU A 177 29.62 -17.02 -11.29
N ARG A 178 30.51 -16.74 -10.31
CA ARG A 178 31.59 -17.62 -9.92
C ARG A 178 31.08 -18.95 -9.33
N GLU A 179 30.05 -18.89 -8.50
CA GLU A 179 29.51 -20.05 -7.78
C GLU A 179 28.57 -20.92 -8.63
N HIS A 180 27.75 -20.27 -9.47
CA HIS A 180 26.65 -20.93 -10.18
C HIS A 180 26.74 -20.84 -11.71
N GLY A 181 27.79 -20.19 -12.25
CA GLY A 181 27.94 -19.98 -13.70
C GLY A 181 26.86 -19.07 -14.28
N PRO A 182 26.60 -19.13 -15.60
CA PRO A 182 25.68 -18.21 -16.29
C PRO A 182 24.19 -18.45 -15.98
N GLY A 183 23.84 -19.52 -15.28
CA GLY A 183 22.46 -19.88 -14.91
C GLY A 183 21.92 -19.10 -13.72
N ILE A 184 22.13 -17.78 -13.69
CA ILE A 184 21.72 -16.89 -12.59
C ILE A 184 20.63 -15.90 -13.02
N LYS A 185 19.85 -15.40 -12.04
CA LYS A 185 18.85 -14.37 -12.20
C LYS A 185 18.93 -13.34 -11.08
N ARG A 186 18.32 -12.18 -11.26
CA ARG A 186 18.22 -11.20 -10.17
C ARG A 186 17.33 -11.72 -9.04
N ALA A 187 17.82 -11.61 -7.82
CA ALA A 187 17.13 -12.03 -6.62
C ALA A 187 15.99 -11.06 -6.24
N TYR A 188 14.97 -11.59 -5.57
CA TYR A 188 13.87 -10.83 -4.96
C TYR A 188 12.98 -10.05 -5.94
N THR A 189 13.03 -10.31 -7.25
CA THR A 189 12.21 -9.58 -8.24
C THR A 189 10.72 -9.80 -8.05
N TYR A 190 10.29 -10.90 -7.41
CA TYR A 190 8.92 -11.15 -6.99
C TYR A 190 8.37 -10.08 -6.01
N LYS A 191 9.26 -9.34 -5.32
CA LYS A 191 8.89 -8.22 -4.43
C LYS A 191 8.71 -6.89 -5.19
N ALA A 192 8.84 -6.88 -6.51
CA ALA A 192 8.85 -5.65 -7.29
C ALA A 192 7.52 -4.89 -7.19
N LEU A 193 6.37 -5.57 -7.27
CA LEU A 193 5.07 -4.93 -7.11
C LEU A 193 4.93 -4.30 -5.72
N ASN A 194 5.26 -5.04 -4.67
CA ASN A 194 5.22 -4.52 -3.30
C ASN A 194 6.08 -3.25 -3.15
N LYS A 195 7.33 -3.29 -3.64
CA LYS A 195 8.23 -2.12 -3.61
C LYS A 195 7.70 -0.94 -4.44
N LEU A 196 7.02 -1.21 -5.56
CA LEU A 196 6.38 -0.19 -6.37
C LEU A 196 5.24 0.49 -5.60
N ILE A 197 4.31 -0.30 -5.07
CA ILE A 197 3.10 0.20 -4.41
C ILE A 197 3.45 0.90 -3.10
N GLN A 198 4.13 0.24 -2.16
CA GLN A 198 4.52 0.86 -0.88
C GLN A 198 5.46 2.05 -1.07
N GLY A 199 6.36 1.96 -2.05
CA GLY A 199 7.23 3.07 -2.38
C GLY A 199 6.47 4.27 -2.90
N SER A 200 5.46 4.06 -3.75
CA SER A 200 4.61 5.13 -4.28
C SER A 200 3.66 5.69 -3.22
N ALA A 201 3.13 4.86 -2.34
CA ALA A 201 2.36 5.29 -1.16
C ALA A 201 3.18 6.23 -0.27
N ALA A 202 4.41 5.84 0.05
CA ALA A 202 5.33 6.71 0.80
C ALA A 202 5.70 8.00 0.05
N ASP A 203 5.75 7.98 -1.28
CA ASP A 203 5.96 9.18 -2.09
C ASP A 203 4.76 10.14 -1.97
N MET A 204 3.52 9.63 -2.02
CA MET A 204 2.29 10.41 -1.84
C MET A 204 2.27 11.11 -0.49
N THR A 205 2.40 10.35 0.60
CA THR A 205 2.38 10.91 1.96
C THR A 205 3.46 11.97 2.16
N LYS A 206 4.69 11.73 1.67
CA LYS A 206 5.77 12.73 1.74
C LYS A 206 5.49 13.97 0.90
N LYS A 207 4.89 13.81 -0.27
CA LYS A 207 4.49 14.93 -1.11
C LYS A 207 3.44 15.78 -0.41
N SER A 208 2.43 15.15 0.20
CA SER A 208 1.41 15.84 0.99
C SER A 208 2.01 16.62 2.14
N MET A 209 2.90 16.01 2.93
CA MET A 209 3.62 16.71 4.01
C MET A 209 4.40 17.91 3.50
N LEU A 210 5.04 17.81 2.33
CA LEU A 210 5.77 18.92 1.72
C LEU A 210 4.84 20.06 1.30
N GLU A 211 3.69 19.73 0.68
CA GLU A 211 2.73 20.75 0.25
C GLU A 211 2.03 21.40 1.44
N LEU A 212 1.67 20.64 2.47
CA LEU A 212 1.17 21.18 3.74
C LEU A 212 2.18 22.12 4.40
N TYR A 213 3.46 21.73 4.45
CA TYR A 213 4.53 22.55 5.02
C TYR A 213 4.69 23.90 4.30
N LYS A 214 4.54 23.95 2.97
CA LYS A 214 4.57 25.20 2.20
C LYS A 214 3.44 26.16 2.57
N GLU A 215 2.34 25.62 3.07
CA GLU A 215 1.19 26.38 3.56
C GLU A 215 1.23 26.67 5.07
N GLY A 216 2.38 26.38 5.70
CA GLY A 216 2.59 26.57 7.13
C GLY A 216 1.94 25.51 8.03
N ILE A 217 1.45 24.42 7.46
CA ILE A 217 0.79 23.33 8.19
C ILE A 217 1.79 22.20 8.42
N VAL A 218 2.03 21.85 9.70
CA VAL A 218 3.02 20.83 10.08
C VAL A 218 2.32 19.67 10.79
N ALA A 219 2.45 18.47 10.25
CA ALA A 219 1.98 17.25 10.91
C ALA A 219 2.87 16.94 12.14
N HIS A 220 2.24 16.64 13.27
CA HIS A 220 2.93 16.23 14.51
C HIS A 220 3.41 14.78 14.42
N ILE A 221 2.58 13.89 13.86
CA ILE A 221 2.84 12.47 13.70
C ILE A 221 2.48 12.05 12.27
N GLN A 222 3.26 11.12 11.72
CA GLN A 222 2.94 10.42 10.47
C GLN A 222 2.96 8.92 10.73
N ILE A 223 1.86 8.24 10.44
CA ILE A 223 1.72 6.79 10.59
C ILE A 223 1.24 6.20 9.26
N HIS A 224 2.11 5.49 8.56
CA HIS A 224 1.83 4.93 7.24
C HIS A 224 1.31 5.99 6.25
N ASP A 225 0.01 6.02 6.02
CA ASP A 225 -0.76 6.91 5.15
C ASP A 225 -1.55 7.98 5.91
N GLU A 226 -1.46 7.99 7.24
CA GLU A 226 -2.12 8.93 8.15
C GLU A 226 -1.20 10.09 8.55
N LEU A 227 -1.76 11.29 8.62
CA LEU A 227 -1.14 12.49 9.16
C LEU A 227 -1.97 13.03 10.31
N ASP A 228 -1.33 13.21 11.47
CA ASP A 228 -1.97 13.72 12.68
C ASP A 228 -1.46 15.13 13.00
N LEU A 229 -2.37 16.04 13.30
CA LEU A 229 -2.03 17.44 13.58
C LEU A 229 -3.09 18.16 14.44
N SER A 230 -2.72 19.33 14.95
CA SER A 230 -3.65 20.24 15.62
C SER A 230 -4.49 20.98 14.61
N ILE A 231 -5.80 21.04 14.82
CA ILE A 231 -6.79 21.67 13.93
C ILE A 231 -7.47 22.83 14.65
N GLU A 232 -7.36 24.01 14.06
CA GLU A 232 -7.93 25.24 14.56
C GLU A 232 -9.43 25.37 14.19
N ASP A 233 -9.76 25.10 12.90
CA ASP A 233 -11.10 25.29 12.37
C ASP A 233 -11.41 24.37 11.15
N ASP A 234 -12.67 24.38 10.71
CA ASP A 234 -13.15 23.61 9.57
C ASP A 234 -12.56 24.10 8.22
N LYS A 235 -12.07 25.33 8.15
CA LYS A 235 -11.44 25.87 6.93
C LYS A 235 -10.06 25.23 6.76
N GLN A 236 -9.32 25.07 7.86
CA GLN A 236 -8.04 24.36 7.84
C GLN A 236 -8.23 22.89 7.47
N VAL A 237 -9.28 22.22 7.98
CA VAL A 237 -9.64 20.84 7.58
C VAL A 237 -9.80 20.72 6.07
N LYS A 238 -10.65 21.57 5.46
CA LYS A 238 -10.88 21.56 4.01
C LYS A 238 -9.59 21.77 3.22
N LYS A 239 -8.75 22.69 3.67
CA LYS A 239 -7.46 22.97 3.03
C LYS A 239 -6.51 21.77 3.09
N ILE A 240 -6.45 21.06 4.23
CA ILE A 240 -5.62 19.87 4.41
C ILE A 240 -6.08 18.76 3.46
N VAL A 241 -7.39 18.48 3.45
CA VAL A 241 -7.98 17.46 2.56
C VAL A 241 -7.67 17.78 1.10
N GLU A 242 -7.92 19.01 0.65
CA GLU A 242 -7.65 19.44 -0.73
C GLU A 242 -6.17 19.26 -1.11
N ILE A 243 -5.24 19.64 -0.24
CA ILE A 243 -3.81 19.48 -0.46
C ILE A 243 -3.42 18.00 -0.54
N MET A 244 -3.92 17.16 0.38
CA MET A 244 -3.59 15.75 0.39
C MET A 244 -4.17 15.03 -0.83
N GLU A 245 -5.43 15.28 -1.17
CA GLU A 245 -6.09 14.66 -2.32
C GLU A 245 -5.48 15.09 -3.66
N SER A 246 -4.97 16.32 -3.76
CA SER A 246 -4.34 16.86 -4.97
C SER A 246 -2.81 16.73 -5.01
N ALA A 247 -2.19 16.18 -3.96
CA ALA A 247 -0.73 16.09 -3.89
C ALA A 247 -0.09 15.31 -5.05
N VAL A 248 -0.80 14.30 -5.57
CA VAL A 248 -0.40 13.53 -6.75
C VAL A 248 -1.61 13.22 -7.62
N ASP A 249 -1.40 13.17 -8.94
CA ASP A 249 -2.43 12.81 -9.91
C ASP A 249 -2.42 11.29 -10.13
N LEU A 250 -3.56 10.65 -9.88
CA LEU A 250 -3.79 9.25 -10.19
C LEU A 250 -4.88 9.11 -11.28
N GLU A 251 -4.95 7.94 -11.91
CA GLU A 251 -6.04 7.58 -12.85
C GLU A 251 -7.40 7.39 -12.16
N VAL A 252 -7.41 7.34 -10.84
CA VAL A 252 -8.59 7.31 -9.97
C VAL A 252 -8.46 8.43 -8.94
N PRO A 253 -9.57 9.02 -8.46
CA PRO A 253 -9.50 10.10 -7.48
C PRO A 253 -8.84 9.62 -6.18
N ASN A 254 -8.09 10.50 -5.53
CA ASN A 254 -7.66 10.31 -4.15
C ASN A 254 -8.81 10.66 -3.21
N LYS A 255 -8.82 10.05 -2.04
CA LYS A 255 -9.75 10.38 -0.96
C LYS A 255 -9.02 10.36 0.37
N VAL A 256 -9.33 11.33 1.21
CA VAL A 256 -8.84 11.45 2.58
C VAL A 256 -10.01 11.39 3.55
N ASP A 257 -9.99 10.45 4.47
CA ASP A 257 -10.92 10.37 5.58
C ASP A 257 -10.37 11.17 6.76
N CYS A 258 -11.25 11.84 7.51
CA CYS A 258 -10.87 12.72 8.61
C CYS A 258 -11.61 12.33 9.87
N GLU A 259 -10.88 12.22 10.97
CA GLU A 259 -11.43 11.97 12.30
C GLU A 259 -10.88 13.00 13.30
N PHE A 260 -11.71 13.38 14.29
CA PHE A 260 -11.38 14.45 15.23
C PHE A 260 -11.65 14.04 16.67
N GLY A 261 -10.77 14.44 17.59
CA GLY A 261 -10.92 14.19 19.01
C GLY A 261 -10.30 15.29 19.87
N LYS A 262 -10.44 15.18 21.19
CA LYS A 262 -9.73 16.04 22.15
C LYS A 262 -8.26 15.68 22.27
N ASN A 263 -7.92 14.46 21.92
CA ASN A 263 -6.59 13.88 21.90
C ASN A 263 -6.58 12.72 20.91
N TRP A 264 -5.42 12.15 20.65
CA TRP A 264 -5.30 11.03 19.70
C TRP A 264 -6.03 9.75 20.15
N GLY A 265 -6.19 9.51 21.45
CA GLY A 265 -6.89 8.33 21.98
C GLY A 265 -8.39 8.34 21.69
N ASP A 266 -9.01 9.50 21.63
CA ASP A 266 -10.46 9.64 21.40
C ASP A 266 -10.92 9.22 19.98
N ILE A 267 -9.99 9.07 19.04
CA ILE A 267 -10.29 8.79 17.63
C ILE A 267 -10.54 7.31 17.36
N TYR A 268 -10.07 6.44 18.22
CA TYR A 268 -10.10 4.98 18.02
C TYR A 268 -11.01 4.24 19.02
N ASP A 269 -11.95 4.96 19.65
CA ASP A 269 -12.96 4.38 20.55
C ASP A 269 -14.15 3.76 19.80
#